data_2efbf3dc8fc4a151257c8f886f2372c2
#
_entry.id   2efbf3dc8fc4a151257c8f886f2372c2
#
_cell.length_a   1.000
_cell.length_b   1.000
_cell.length_c   1.000
_cell.angle_alpha   90.00
_cell.angle_beta   90.00
_cell.angle_gamma   90.00
#
_symmetry.space_group_name_H-M   'P 1'
#
loop_
_entity.id
_entity.type
_entity.pdbx_description
1 polymer ?
#
loop_
_entity_poly.entity_id
_entity_poly.type
_entity_poly.pdbx_seq_one_letter_code
_entity_poly.pdbx_strand_id
1 'polypeptide(L)'
;VKYPKEVRRGNPEQNGYLVIYPDGYVSWSPKEVFEAVYHKAAEGMSFGEAIEAAKAGHKISRKGWNGKGQYVELASSISYTRSNGEVVNADHSAIGNRAFAFVGTSGVQMGWLASQADMLAEDWMLAE
;
A
#
# COMPACT_ATOMS: atom_id res chain seq x y z
N VAL A 1 -12.91 4.98 3.13
CA VAL A 1 -11.62 4.32 3.39
C VAL A 1 -11.84 3.12 4.29
N LYS A 2 -11.29 1.98 3.89
CA LYS A 2 -11.29 0.79 4.73
C LYS A 2 -9.97 0.72 5.49
N TYR A 3 -10.05 0.47 6.75
CA TYR A 3 -8.88 0.30 7.60
C TYR A 3 -8.36 -1.14 7.54
N PRO A 4 -7.16 -1.41 8.05
CA PRO A 4 -6.67 -2.78 8.18
C PRO A 4 -7.69 -3.67 8.87
N LYS A 5 -7.64 -4.97 8.59
CA LYS A 5 -8.60 -5.95 9.09
C LYS A 5 -8.81 -5.87 10.59
N GLU A 6 -7.74 -5.61 11.31
CA GLU A 6 -7.81 -5.50 12.76
C GLU A 6 -6.81 -4.47 13.25
N VAL A 7 -7.28 -3.57 14.12
CA VAL A 7 -6.43 -2.58 14.77
C VAL A 7 -6.66 -2.70 16.27
N ARG A 8 -5.60 -2.90 17.02
CA ARG A 8 -5.64 -3.03 18.47
C ARG A 8 -4.77 -1.98 19.12
N ARG A 9 -5.24 -1.47 20.24
CA ARG A 9 -4.42 -0.62 21.09
C ARG A 9 -3.29 -1.46 21.68
N GLY A 10 -2.09 -0.88 21.78
CA GLY A 10 -0.95 -1.53 22.42
C GLY A 10 -1.13 -1.67 23.93
N ASN A 11 -0.09 -2.14 24.60
CA ASN A 11 -0.15 -2.27 26.06
C ASN A 11 -0.21 -0.87 26.71
N PRO A 12 -0.67 -0.77 27.98
CA PRO A 12 -0.85 0.52 28.65
C PRO A 12 0.42 1.35 28.82
N GLU A 13 1.59 0.71 28.75
CA GLU A 13 2.88 1.39 28.89
C GLU A 13 3.40 1.94 27.57
N GLN A 14 2.87 1.44 26.45
CA GLN A 14 3.25 1.86 25.11
C GLN A 14 1.99 2.25 24.33
N ASN A 15 1.78 3.53 24.24
CA ASN A 15 0.62 4.08 23.54
C ASN A 15 0.77 3.89 22.03
N GLY A 16 -0.09 3.04 21.43
CA GLY A 16 -0.02 2.77 20.00
C GLY A 16 -1.03 1.72 19.56
N TYR A 17 -0.87 1.27 18.33
CA TYR A 17 -1.79 0.33 17.70
C TYR A 17 -1.05 -0.87 17.13
N LEU A 18 -1.59 -2.04 17.37
CA LEU A 18 -1.20 -3.24 16.66
C LEU A 18 -2.06 -3.33 15.40
N VAL A 19 -1.41 -3.24 14.24
CA VAL A 19 -2.09 -3.24 12.94
C VAL A 19 -1.92 -4.61 12.31
N ILE A 20 -3.04 -5.27 12.01
CA ILE A 20 -3.04 -6.59 11.37
C ILE A 20 -3.63 -6.43 9.97
N TYR A 21 -2.82 -6.75 8.96
CA TYR A 21 -3.23 -6.65 7.57
C TYR A 21 -3.91 -7.95 7.11
N PRO A 22 -4.70 -7.91 6.01
CA PRO A 22 -5.44 -9.07 5.54
C PRO A 22 -4.58 -10.31 5.22
N ASP A 23 -3.31 -10.11 4.89
CA ASP A 23 -2.36 -11.20 4.60
C ASP A 23 -1.71 -11.78 5.86
N GLY A 24 -2.11 -11.31 7.03
CA GLY A 24 -1.54 -11.75 8.30
C GLY A 24 -0.32 -10.97 8.76
N TYR A 25 0.16 -10.01 7.96
CA TYR A 25 1.26 -9.14 8.37
C TYR A 25 0.83 -8.32 9.58
N VAL A 26 1.72 -8.24 10.57
CA VAL A 26 1.47 -7.52 11.83
C VAL A 26 2.52 -6.43 11.99
N SER A 27 2.08 -5.22 12.28
CA SER A 27 2.96 -4.08 12.50
C SER A 27 2.50 -3.31 13.73
N TRP A 28 3.46 -2.86 14.54
CA TRP A 28 3.20 -1.93 15.63
C TRP A 28 3.35 -0.50 15.11
N SER A 29 2.37 0.35 15.40
CA SER A 29 2.44 1.77 15.07
C SER A 29 2.21 2.60 16.31
N PRO A 30 3.13 3.52 16.68
CA PRO A 30 2.88 4.48 17.74
C PRO A 30 1.61 5.27 17.47
N LYS A 31 0.92 5.64 18.55
CA LYS A 31 -0.39 6.29 18.46
C LYS A 31 -0.38 7.51 17.54
N GLU A 32 0.58 8.41 17.72
CA GLU A 32 0.63 9.64 16.94
C GLU A 32 0.89 9.35 15.45
N VAL A 33 1.76 8.39 15.18
CA VAL A 33 2.11 8.02 13.79
C VAL A 33 0.90 7.40 13.09
N PHE A 34 0.23 6.45 13.75
CA PHE A 34 -0.95 5.80 13.18
C PHE A 34 -2.08 6.81 12.93
N GLU A 35 -2.39 7.61 13.93
CA GLU A 35 -3.49 8.58 13.81
C GLU A 35 -3.19 9.67 12.80
N ALA A 36 -1.92 10.08 12.64
CA ALA A 36 -1.54 11.06 11.64
C ALA A 36 -1.74 10.54 10.21
N VAL A 37 -1.39 9.29 9.94
CA VAL A 37 -1.59 8.68 8.61
C VAL A 37 -3.08 8.65 8.26
N TYR A 38 -3.93 8.18 9.15
CA TYR A 38 -5.36 8.11 8.88
C TYR A 38 -6.03 9.48 8.83
N HIS A 39 -5.54 10.44 9.60
CA HIS A 39 -6.02 11.82 9.54
C HIS A 39 -5.69 12.46 8.18
N LYS A 40 -4.46 12.29 7.71
CA LYS A 40 -4.05 12.79 6.39
C LYS A 40 -4.82 12.13 5.26
N ALA A 41 -5.09 10.82 5.38
CA ALA A 41 -5.88 10.12 4.37
C ALA A 41 -7.29 10.72 4.24
N ALA A 42 -7.90 11.16 5.34
CA ALA A 42 -9.20 11.80 5.34
C ALA A 42 -9.18 13.21 4.72
N GLU A 43 -8.08 13.93 4.87
CA GLU A 43 -7.91 15.29 4.33
C GLU A 43 -7.42 15.31 2.88
N GLY A 44 -6.84 14.21 2.42
CA GLY A 44 -6.15 14.14 1.14
C GLY A 44 -4.64 14.20 1.31
N MET A 45 -3.95 13.20 0.77
CA MET A 45 -2.50 13.12 0.82
C MET A 45 -1.90 13.59 -0.49
N SER A 46 -0.66 14.12 -0.42
CA SER A 46 0.18 14.27 -1.59
C SER A 46 0.61 12.90 -2.11
N PHE A 47 1.17 12.86 -3.32
CA PHE A 47 1.72 11.62 -3.87
C PHE A 47 2.86 11.07 -3.00
N GLY A 48 3.74 11.94 -2.51
CA GLY A 48 4.82 11.53 -1.61
C GLY A 48 4.30 10.88 -0.34
N GLU A 49 3.28 11.46 0.28
CA GLU A 49 2.63 10.87 1.45
C GLU A 49 1.97 9.53 1.13
N ALA A 50 1.32 9.43 -0.02
CA ALA A 50 0.70 8.19 -0.48
C ALA A 50 1.74 7.08 -0.70
N ILE A 51 2.88 7.41 -1.31
CA ILE A 51 3.98 6.46 -1.51
C ILE A 51 4.51 5.94 -0.17
N GLU A 52 4.69 6.80 0.80
CA GLU A 52 5.13 6.37 2.13
C GLU A 52 4.09 5.46 2.80
N ALA A 53 2.81 5.77 2.63
CA ALA A 53 1.74 4.89 3.12
C ALA A 53 1.77 3.52 2.44
N ALA A 54 1.98 3.48 1.12
CA ALA A 54 2.08 2.22 0.38
C ALA A 54 3.29 1.39 0.82
N LYS A 55 4.43 2.04 1.10
CA LYS A 55 5.61 1.36 1.64
C LYS A 55 5.35 0.76 3.02
N ALA A 56 4.45 1.36 3.78
CA ALA A 56 4.03 0.85 5.09
C ALA A 56 2.99 -0.28 4.99
N GLY A 57 2.57 -0.64 3.77
CA GLY A 57 1.64 -1.75 3.54
C GLY A 57 0.20 -1.34 3.28
N HIS A 58 -0.08 -0.07 3.12
CA HIS A 58 -1.43 0.41 2.83
C HIS A 58 -1.74 0.35 1.33
N LYS A 59 -3.02 0.20 1.02
CA LYS A 59 -3.54 0.40 -0.32
C LYS A 59 -3.87 1.86 -0.50
N ILE A 60 -3.47 2.43 -1.63
CA ILE A 60 -3.69 3.86 -1.91
C ILE A 60 -4.49 4.04 -3.19
N SER A 61 -5.27 5.10 -3.24
CA SER A 61 -6.03 5.46 -4.44
C SER A 61 -6.24 6.96 -4.46
N ARG A 62 -6.68 7.47 -5.61
CA ARG A 62 -7.08 8.87 -5.72
C ARG A 62 -8.60 8.96 -5.65
N LYS A 63 -9.09 9.99 -4.98
CA LYS A 63 -10.52 10.26 -4.86
C LYS A 63 -11.19 10.41 -6.23
N GLY A 64 -10.49 10.97 -7.21
CA GLY A 64 -11.01 11.23 -8.53
C GLY A 64 -10.91 10.08 -9.53
N TRP A 65 -10.44 8.90 -9.12
CA TRP A 65 -10.33 7.77 -10.05
C TRP A 65 -11.73 7.24 -10.44
N ASN A 66 -11.89 6.93 -11.73
CA ASN A 66 -13.17 6.49 -12.28
C ASN A 66 -13.55 5.05 -11.91
N GLY A 67 -12.58 4.18 -11.69
CA GLY A 67 -12.83 2.79 -11.36
C GLY A 67 -13.08 2.58 -9.88
N LYS A 68 -14.23 2.02 -9.54
CA LYS A 68 -14.55 1.69 -8.15
C LYS A 68 -13.66 0.57 -7.66
N GLY A 69 -13.12 0.72 -6.45
CA GLY A 69 -12.29 -0.29 -5.85
C GLY A 69 -10.89 -0.42 -6.45
N GLN A 70 -10.50 0.50 -7.33
CA GLN A 70 -9.14 0.53 -7.85
C GLN A 70 -8.19 1.06 -6.79
N TYR A 71 -7.01 0.46 -6.74
CA TYR A 71 -5.98 0.90 -5.79
C TYR A 71 -4.60 0.51 -6.29
N VAL A 72 -3.59 1.10 -5.67
CA VAL A 72 -2.18 0.74 -5.86
C VAL A 72 -1.66 0.21 -4.53
N GLU A 73 -0.86 -0.84 -4.60
CA GLU A 73 -0.18 -1.40 -3.43
C GLU A 73 1.24 -1.80 -3.79
N LEU A 74 2.07 -1.99 -2.79
CA LEU A 74 3.45 -2.41 -3.00
C LEU A 74 3.54 -3.93 -3.07
N ALA A 75 4.02 -4.45 -4.19
CA ALA A 75 4.40 -5.85 -4.34
C ALA A 75 5.88 -5.99 -3.95
N SER A 76 6.18 -6.90 -3.05
CA SER A 76 7.52 -7.00 -2.47
C SER A 76 8.19 -8.37 -2.60
N SER A 77 7.57 -9.31 -3.28
CA SER A 77 8.14 -10.66 -3.46
C SER A 77 7.99 -11.06 -4.94
N ILE A 78 8.60 -10.26 -5.80
CA ILE A 78 8.42 -10.39 -7.23
C ILE A 78 9.29 -11.51 -7.78
N SER A 79 8.66 -12.44 -8.48
CA SER A 79 9.32 -13.46 -9.26
C SER A 79 8.50 -13.70 -10.52
N TYR A 80 9.12 -14.34 -11.51
CA TYR A 80 8.38 -14.76 -12.71
C TYR A 80 8.98 -16.05 -13.24
N THR A 81 8.17 -16.75 -14.04
CA THR A 81 8.57 -18.01 -14.65
C THR A 81 8.89 -17.77 -16.13
N ARG A 82 10.08 -18.19 -16.54
CA ARG A 82 10.48 -18.17 -17.94
C ARG A 82 9.70 -19.22 -18.72
N SER A 83 9.66 -19.07 -20.05
CA SER A 83 8.97 -20.03 -20.92
C SER A 83 9.53 -21.45 -20.81
N ASN A 84 10.78 -21.62 -20.39
CA ASN A 84 11.41 -22.92 -20.15
C ASN A 84 11.11 -23.53 -18.78
N GLY A 85 10.31 -22.84 -17.94
CA GLY A 85 9.96 -23.32 -16.60
C GLY A 85 10.85 -22.84 -15.48
N GLU A 86 11.94 -22.15 -15.78
CA GLU A 86 12.80 -21.60 -14.73
C GLU A 86 12.12 -20.42 -14.03
N VAL A 87 12.24 -20.36 -12.71
CA VAL A 87 11.74 -19.26 -11.92
C VAL A 87 12.85 -18.24 -11.67
N VAL A 88 12.62 -17.01 -12.09
CA VAL A 88 13.58 -15.92 -11.87
C VAL A 88 13.27 -15.23 -10.56
N ASN A 89 14.31 -14.96 -9.77
CA ASN A 89 14.19 -14.34 -8.45
C ASN A 89 13.35 -15.18 -7.47
N ALA A 90 13.53 -16.50 -7.50
CA ALA A 90 12.77 -17.42 -6.65
C ALA A 90 13.01 -17.16 -5.16
N ASP A 91 14.21 -16.71 -4.78
CA ASP A 91 14.58 -16.37 -3.40
C ASP A 91 14.29 -14.91 -3.03
N HIS A 92 13.76 -14.14 -3.96
CA HIS A 92 13.38 -12.73 -3.76
C HIS A 92 14.54 -11.84 -3.30
N SER A 93 15.76 -12.14 -3.74
CA SER A 93 16.97 -11.39 -3.36
C SER A 93 17.39 -10.34 -4.39
N ALA A 94 16.75 -10.28 -5.55
CA ALA A 94 17.11 -9.33 -6.60
C ALA A 94 16.78 -7.88 -6.20
N ILE A 95 17.55 -6.94 -6.73
CA ILE A 95 17.34 -5.50 -6.48
C ILE A 95 15.92 -5.08 -6.87
N GLY A 96 15.40 -5.60 -7.99
CA GLY A 96 14.07 -5.27 -8.48
C GLY A 96 12.94 -6.09 -7.85
N ASN A 97 13.10 -6.51 -6.62
CA ASN A 97 12.10 -7.36 -5.94
C ASN A 97 10.81 -6.62 -5.56
N ARG A 98 10.77 -5.30 -5.70
CA ARG A 98 9.63 -4.47 -5.29
C ARG A 98 9.12 -3.68 -6.48
N ALA A 99 7.80 -3.57 -6.59
CA ALA A 99 7.15 -2.71 -7.58
C ALA A 99 5.75 -2.32 -7.08
N PHE A 100 5.26 -1.18 -7.56
CA PHE A 100 3.86 -0.86 -7.32
C PHE A 100 2.99 -1.64 -8.28
N ALA A 101 1.95 -2.26 -7.74
CA ALA A 101 0.95 -2.98 -8.50
C ALA A 101 -0.34 -2.17 -8.53
N PHE A 102 -0.92 -2.00 -9.72
CA PHE A 102 -2.21 -1.38 -9.90
C PHE A 102 -3.28 -2.48 -9.95
N VAL A 103 -4.20 -2.45 -9.02
CA VAL A 103 -5.31 -3.40 -8.97
C VAL A 103 -6.56 -2.69 -9.48
N GLY A 104 -6.93 -3.01 -10.69
CA GLY A 104 -8.09 -2.42 -11.36
C GLY A 104 -9.26 -3.39 -11.43
N THR A 105 -10.32 -2.96 -12.09
CA THR A 105 -11.53 -3.76 -12.26
C THR A 105 -11.32 -4.99 -13.12
N SER A 106 -10.31 -4.97 -13.99
CA SER A 106 -9.99 -6.07 -14.90
C SER A 106 -8.78 -6.90 -14.48
N GLY A 107 -8.21 -6.64 -13.31
CA GLY A 107 -7.10 -7.42 -12.79
C GLY A 107 -5.94 -6.57 -12.32
N VAL A 108 -4.80 -7.21 -12.14
CA VAL A 108 -3.60 -6.61 -11.57
C VAL A 108 -2.59 -6.30 -12.67
N GLN A 109 -2.10 -5.07 -12.67
CA GLN A 109 -0.98 -4.66 -13.51
C GLN A 109 0.25 -4.48 -12.61
N MET A 110 1.25 -5.30 -12.83
CA MET A 110 2.53 -5.17 -12.12
C MET A 110 3.37 -4.07 -12.75
N GLY A 111 4.01 -3.27 -11.90
CA GLY A 111 4.87 -2.20 -12.40
C GLY A 111 4.09 -0.98 -12.85
N TRP A 112 3.17 -0.50 -12.05
CA TRP A 112 2.37 0.69 -12.35
C TRP A 112 3.24 1.95 -12.46
N LEU A 113 2.99 2.74 -13.50
CA LEU A 113 3.64 4.01 -13.74
C LEU A 113 2.66 5.14 -13.49
N ALA A 114 2.99 6.02 -12.54
CA ALA A 114 2.15 7.17 -12.23
C ALA A 114 2.21 8.22 -13.33
N SER A 115 1.05 8.78 -13.68
CA SER A 115 1.00 9.92 -14.60
C SER A 115 1.44 11.20 -13.89
N GLN A 116 1.67 12.26 -14.66
CA GLN A 116 1.95 13.58 -14.07
C GLN A 116 0.77 14.04 -13.21
N ALA A 117 -0.44 13.80 -13.66
CA ALA A 117 -1.65 14.14 -12.89
C ALA A 117 -1.66 13.41 -11.55
N ASP A 118 -1.27 12.14 -11.52
CA ASP A 118 -1.18 11.36 -10.29
C ASP A 118 -0.10 11.89 -9.35
N MET A 119 1.07 12.19 -9.89
CA MET A 119 2.20 12.68 -9.09
C MET A 119 1.96 14.06 -8.47
N LEU A 120 1.16 14.90 -9.13
CA LEU A 120 0.88 16.26 -8.67
C LEU A 120 -0.44 16.36 -7.90
N ALA A 121 -1.17 15.28 -7.76
CA ALA A 121 -2.46 15.28 -7.08
C ALA A 121 -2.32 15.42 -5.56
N GLU A 122 -3.31 16.04 -4.96
CA GLU A 122 -3.42 16.21 -3.51
C GLU A 122 -4.64 15.47 -2.94
N ASP A 123 -5.22 14.59 -3.73
CA ASP A 123 -6.44 13.85 -3.37
C ASP A 123 -6.19 12.36 -3.11
N TRP A 124 -4.96 11.99 -2.82
CA TRP A 124 -4.61 10.62 -2.48
C TRP A 124 -5.20 10.22 -1.13
N MET A 125 -5.62 8.98 -1.03
CA MET A 125 -6.30 8.46 0.16
C MET A 125 -5.95 6.99 0.37
N LEU A 126 -6.22 6.49 1.57
CA LEU A 126 -6.14 5.05 1.84
C LEU A 126 -7.39 4.38 1.28
N ALA A 127 -7.20 3.26 0.59
CA ALA A 127 -8.26 2.51 -0.08
C ALA A 127 -8.68 1.25 0.69
N GLU A 128 -8.30 1.16 1.93
CA GLU A 128 -8.53 -0.01 2.76
C GLU A 128 -9.87 -0.03 3.45
#